data_fb8e6c780b689385dc0fa954a3a6aa36
#
_entry.id   fb8e6c780b689385dc0fa954a3a6aa36
#
_cell.length_a   1.000
_cell.length_b   1.000
_cell.length_c   1.000
_cell.angle_alpha   90.00
_cell.angle_beta   90.00
_cell.angle_gamma   90.00
#
_symmetry.space_group_name_H-M   'P 1'
#
loop_
_entity.id
_entity.type
_entity.pdbx_description
1 polymer ?
#
loop_
_entity_poly.entity_id
_entity_poly.type
_entity_poly.pdbx_seq_one_letter_code
_entity_poly.pdbx_strand_id
1 'polypeptide(L)'
;MLFKNLFGQKPQNQKEETVSMEEKVMENKEEKSIAMTSVYHLIVLDESGSMSCVTHQTISGCNETIQTIRLMQANNKETQKHYVSIYLFDTGHSRYIIHNQQVDDVKDITEKDYRPNACTPLFDALGFTLTELTEITNQPDTLAYVTIITDGYENASRIYTLDQVRGLIDELKKKDVIFSFIGANIDASEYAKNLNISNSMQFMQDDEGTRAMWERERRGKMRSGARMSFMKKFASEEFDCCFSACENSGNYYQEDVDKNRVTPKFVTELRENEIFVFGSNIKGNHEGGASAYAVSHFGAIKGQAEGLQGQSYAIPTEGVTEKELYHAICRFCDFAAQHPELTFYVTAIGCGKASFSPYAIAPMFRDAIKLKNVKLPMEFWDFHTLEF
;
A
#
# COMPACT_ATOMS: atom_id res chain seq x y z
N MET A 1 -8.35 -88.15 -19.94
CA MET A 1 -7.40 -87.55 -20.87
C MET A 1 -8.09 -86.28 -21.36
N LEU A 2 -7.66 -85.08 -21.19
CA LEU A 2 -6.35 -84.54 -21.04
C LEU A 2 -6.46 -83.09 -20.51
N PHE A 3 -5.63 -82.79 -19.57
CA PHE A 3 -5.27 -81.38 -19.14
C PHE A 3 -4.48 -80.71 -20.25
N LYS A 4 -4.77 -79.42 -20.50
CA LYS A 4 -3.86 -78.31 -20.83
C LYS A 4 -4.70 -77.11 -21.26
N ASN A 5 -4.65 -76.01 -20.59
CA ASN A 5 -3.87 -74.82 -20.50
C ASN A 5 -4.59 -73.77 -19.70
N LEU A 6 -4.15 -73.57 -18.51
CA LEU A 6 -4.37 -72.38 -17.73
C LEU A 6 -2.98 -71.75 -17.58
N PHE A 7 -2.75 -70.61 -18.22
CA PHE A 7 -1.77 -69.61 -17.86
C PHE A 7 -1.87 -68.47 -18.87
N GLY A 8 -2.33 -67.36 -18.43
CA GLY A 8 -1.62 -66.11 -18.26
C GLY A 8 -2.14 -65.01 -19.20
N GLN A 9 -3.06 -64.23 -18.77
CA GLN A 9 -3.14 -62.83 -19.23
C GLN A 9 -2.80 -61.93 -18.06
N LYS A 10 -1.71 -61.16 -18.19
CA LYS A 10 -1.32 -60.08 -17.28
C LYS A 10 -2.27 -58.90 -17.45
N PRO A 11 -2.62 -58.18 -16.39
CA PRO A 11 -3.41 -56.95 -16.51
C PRO A 11 -2.49 -55.80 -16.96
N GLN A 12 -2.70 -55.34 -18.18
CA GLN A 12 -1.98 -54.23 -18.82
C GLN A 12 -2.82 -52.97 -18.94
N ASN A 13 -3.76 -52.71 -18.04
CA ASN A 13 -4.67 -51.54 -18.17
C ASN A 13 -4.90 -50.74 -16.90
N GLN A 14 -4.02 -50.81 -15.89
CA GLN A 14 -4.18 -49.94 -14.69
C GLN A 14 -3.15 -48.81 -14.58
N LYS A 15 -2.15 -48.74 -15.48
CA LYS A 15 -1.17 -47.64 -15.46
C LYS A 15 -1.50 -46.48 -16.41
N GLU A 16 -2.31 -46.72 -17.45
CA GLU A 16 -2.67 -45.65 -18.39
C GLU A 16 -3.84 -44.78 -17.90
N GLU A 17 -4.75 -45.30 -17.09
CA GLU A 17 -5.87 -44.49 -16.52
C GLU A 17 -5.43 -43.60 -15.37
N THR A 18 -4.40 -43.94 -14.60
CA THR A 18 -3.87 -43.08 -13.53
C THR A 18 -3.07 -41.90 -14.07
N VAL A 19 -2.34 -42.05 -15.15
CA VAL A 19 -1.58 -40.97 -15.81
C VAL A 19 -2.54 -39.96 -16.47
N SER A 20 -3.65 -40.43 -17.07
CA SER A 20 -4.65 -39.53 -17.69
C SER A 20 -5.49 -38.74 -16.70
N MET A 21 -5.66 -39.23 -15.46
CA MET A 21 -6.34 -38.46 -14.38
C MET A 21 -5.42 -37.43 -13.73
N GLU A 22 -4.15 -37.73 -13.57
CA GLU A 22 -3.18 -36.72 -13.05
C GLU A 22 -2.89 -35.60 -14.04
N GLU A 23 -2.81 -35.90 -15.35
CA GLU A 23 -2.70 -34.91 -16.41
C GLU A 23 -3.99 -34.03 -16.51
N LYS A 24 -5.19 -34.61 -16.37
CA LYS A 24 -6.44 -33.83 -16.36
C LYS A 24 -6.65 -33.02 -15.10
N VAL A 25 -6.04 -33.38 -13.98
CA VAL A 25 -6.04 -32.58 -12.74
C VAL A 25 -5.02 -31.43 -12.82
N MET A 26 -3.97 -31.54 -13.63
CA MET A 26 -3.02 -30.46 -13.88
C MET A 26 -3.50 -29.44 -14.95
N GLU A 27 -4.35 -29.84 -15.89
CA GLU A 27 -4.88 -28.93 -16.91
C GLU A 27 -6.05 -28.04 -16.45
N ASN A 28 -6.63 -28.26 -15.28
CA ASN A 28 -7.74 -27.46 -14.73
C ASN A 28 -7.37 -26.52 -13.57
N LYS A 29 -6.10 -26.12 -13.45
CA LYS A 29 -5.77 -24.86 -12.80
C LYS A 29 -5.94 -23.75 -13.84
N GLU A 30 -7.17 -23.37 -14.13
CA GLU A 30 -7.45 -22.04 -14.65
C GLU A 30 -6.75 -21.03 -13.74
N GLU A 31 -5.64 -20.47 -14.22
CA GLU A 31 -5.11 -19.23 -13.66
C GLU A 31 -6.26 -18.22 -13.73
N LYS A 32 -6.94 -18.03 -12.60
CA LYS A 32 -7.91 -16.94 -12.45
C LYS A 32 -7.12 -15.68 -12.77
N SER A 33 -7.29 -15.14 -13.97
CA SER A 33 -6.71 -13.87 -14.34
C SER A 33 -7.16 -12.84 -13.31
N ILE A 34 -6.23 -12.28 -12.55
CA ILE A 34 -6.53 -11.24 -11.58
C ILE A 34 -7.09 -10.06 -12.38
N ALA A 35 -8.35 -9.69 -12.13
CA ALA A 35 -8.96 -8.59 -12.85
C ALA A 35 -8.17 -7.30 -12.64
N MET A 36 -7.87 -6.60 -13.73
CA MET A 36 -7.13 -5.34 -13.72
C MET A 36 -7.95 -4.26 -12.99
N THR A 37 -7.37 -3.64 -11.97
CA THR A 37 -8.02 -2.55 -11.22
C THR A 37 -7.67 -1.21 -11.83
N SER A 38 -8.67 -0.39 -12.10
CA SER A 38 -8.49 1.02 -12.46
C SER A 38 -8.41 1.88 -11.20
N VAL A 39 -7.31 2.59 -11.01
CA VAL A 39 -7.08 3.44 -9.84
C VAL A 39 -7.05 4.90 -10.27
N TYR A 40 -8.03 5.68 -9.82
CA TYR A 40 -8.16 7.09 -10.17
C TYR A 40 -7.62 7.98 -9.06
N HIS A 41 -6.78 8.94 -9.43
CA HIS A 41 -6.22 9.95 -8.53
C HIS A 41 -6.75 11.31 -8.95
N LEU A 42 -7.68 11.86 -8.16
CA LEU A 42 -8.21 13.19 -8.35
C LEU A 42 -7.56 14.15 -7.36
N ILE A 43 -6.88 15.17 -7.87
CA ILE A 43 -6.34 16.28 -7.09
C ILE A 43 -7.21 17.51 -7.38
N VAL A 44 -7.91 17.98 -6.35
CA VAL A 44 -8.68 19.23 -6.39
C VAL A 44 -7.84 20.29 -5.72
N LEU A 45 -7.25 21.17 -6.51
CA LEU A 45 -6.23 22.11 -6.10
C LEU A 45 -6.71 23.55 -6.21
N ASP A 46 -6.64 24.25 -5.10
CA ASP A 46 -6.93 25.67 -5.01
C ASP A 46 -5.96 26.49 -5.87
N GLU A 47 -6.51 27.28 -6.76
CA GLU A 47 -5.78 28.27 -7.58
C GLU A 47 -6.18 29.71 -7.18
N SER A 48 -6.68 29.93 -5.96
CA SER A 48 -7.01 31.26 -5.45
C SER A 48 -5.75 32.10 -5.20
N GLY A 49 -5.92 33.42 -5.11
CA GLY A 49 -4.81 34.37 -5.04
C GLY A 49 -3.88 34.20 -3.85
N SER A 50 -4.35 33.65 -2.73
CA SER A 50 -3.56 33.36 -1.53
C SER A 50 -2.49 32.30 -1.77
N MET A 51 -2.73 31.33 -2.68
CA MET A 51 -1.77 30.30 -3.05
C MET A 51 -0.53 30.82 -3.81
N SER A 52 -0.49 32.08 -4.19
CA SER A 52 0.60 32.68 -4.98
C SER A 52 1.98 32.60 -4.29
N CYS A 53 2.03 32.63 -2.96
CA CYS A 53 3.28 32.57 -2.20
C CYS A 53 3.93 31.18 -2.20
N VAL A 54 3.21 30.11 -2.59
CA VAL A 54 3.70 28.73 -2.63
C VAL A 54 3.58 28.10 -4.02
N THR A 55 3.45 28.89 -5.06
CA THR A 55 3.27 28.44 -6.45
C THR A 55 4.31 27.40 -6.88
N HIS A 56 5.61 27.71 -6.69
CA HIS A 56 6.70 26.81 -7.12
C HIS A 56 6.66 25.47 -6.37
N GLN A 57 6.45 25.48 -5.07
CA GLN A 57 6.39 24.28 -4.23
C GLN A 57 5.16 23.45 -4.57
N THR A 58 4.04 24.07 -4.90
CA THR A 58 2.82 23.41 -5.35
C THR A 58 3.02 22.68 -6.67
N ILE A 59 3.65 23.33 -7.67
CA ILE A 59 4.00 22.72 -8.95
C ILE A 59 4.95 21.54 -8.74
N SER A 60 6.03 21.71 -7.96
CA SER A 60 7.00 20.65 -7.65
C SER A 60 6.32 19.47 -6.98
N GLY A 61 5.51 19.71 -5.96
CA GLY A 61 4.80 18.67 -5.21
C GLY A 61 3.78 17.91 -6.04
N CYS A 62 3.05 18.59 -6.93
CA CYS A 62 2.17 17.92 -7.89
C CYS A 62 2.96 16.98 -8.81
N ASN A 63 4.10 17.44 -9.35
CA ASN A 63 4.94 16.63 -10.21
C ASN A 63 5.54 15.43 -9.46
N GLU A 64 5.99 15.61 -8.22
CA GLU A 64 6.45 14.53 -7.37
C GLU A 64 5.32 13.51 -7.07
N THR A 65 4.08 13.98 -6.90
CA THR A 65 2.91 13.12 -6.72
C THR A 65 2.64 12.30 -7.98
N ILE A 66 2.73 12.90 -9.17
CA ILE A 66 2.62 12.18 -10.45
C ILE A 66 3.69 11.09 -10.54
N GLN A 67 4.95 11.39 -10.20
CA GLN A 67 6.04 10.40 -10.18
C GLN A 67 5.73 9.26 -9.19
N THR A 68 5.19 9.58 -8.02
CA THR A 68 4.78 8.58 -7.03
C THR A 68 3.71 7.64 -7.59
N ILE A 69 2.71 8.18 -8.29
CA ILE A 69 1.65 7.37 -8.92
C ILE A 69 2.24 6.46 -10.02
N ARG A 70 3.22 6.95 -10.80
CA ARG A 70 3.96 6.11 -11.77
C ARG A 70 4.68 4.95 -11.08
N LEU A 71 5.33 5.20 -9.94
CA LEU A 71 5.97 4.14 -9.15
C LEU A 71 4.95 3.14 -8.60
N MET A 72 3.78 3.59 -8.14
CA MET A 72 2.70 2.70 -7.70
C MET A 72 2.23 1.80 -8.83
N GLN A 73 2.04 2.34 -10.04
CA GLN A 73 1.68 1.56 -11.23
C GLN A 73 2.78 0.57 -11.60
N ALA A 74 4.05 0.99 -11.63
CA ALA A 74 5.17 0.13 -11.97
C ALA A 74 5.30 -1.07 -11.02
N ASN A 75 5.06 -0.86 -9.73
CA ASN A 75 5.05 -1.92 -8.71
C ASN A 75 3.86 -2.89 -8.82
N ASN A 76 2.79 -2.50 -9.50
CA ASN A 76 1.54 -3.25 -9.60
C ASN A 76 1.02 -3.37 -11.05
N LYS A 77 1.88 -3.24 -12.05
CA LYS A 77 1.47 -3.12 -13.47
C LYS A 77 0.65 -4.27 -14.02
N GLU A 78 0.75 -5.45 -13.41
CA GLU A 78 -0.02 -6.64 -13.81
C GLU A 78 -1.44 -6.65 -13.23
N THR A 79 -1.71 -5.81 -12.25
CA THR A 79 -2.96 -5.80 -11.48
C THR A 79 -3.64 -4.44 -11.42
N GLN A 80 -2.92 -3.35 -11.73
CA GLN A 80 -3.45 -1.99 -11.59
C GLN A 80 -3.07 -1.10 -12.79
N LYS A 81 -4.02 -0.23 -13.19
CA LYS A 81 -3.80 0.92 -14.07
C LYS A 81 -4.18 2.20 -13.35
N HIS A 82 -3.28 3.16 -13.37
CA HIS A 82 -3.45 4.41 -12.65
C HIS A 82 -3.77 5.56 -13.61
N TYR A 83 -4.80 6.33 -13.25
CA TYR A 83 -5.26 7.52 -13.98
C TYR A 83 -5.16 8.74 -13.07
N VAL A 84 -4.81 9.89 -13.64
CA VAL A 84 -4.64 11.14 -12.91
C VAL A 84 -5.58 12.19 -13.47
N SER A 85 -6.23 12.91 -12.56
CA SER A 85 -6.95 14.15 -12.84
C SER A 85 -6.47 15.23 -11.90
N ILE A 86 -6.18 16.41 -12.41
CA ILE A 86 -5.89 17.61 -11.63
C ILE A 86 -6.90 18.68 -12.04
N TYR A 87 -7.75 19.05 -11.10
CA TYR A 87 -8.73 20.10 -11.25
C TYR A 87 -8.30 21.33 -10.45
N LEU A 88 -8.06 22.42 -11.15
CA LEU A 88 -7.76 23.72 -10.56
C LEU A 88 -9.05 24.51 -10.38
N PHE A 89 -9.19 25.20 -9.26
CA PHE A 89 -10.38 25.99 -9.02
C PHE A 89 -10.08 27.39 -8.51
N ASP A 90 -10.68 28.37 -9.14
CA ASP A 90 -10.85 29.75 -8.73
C ASP A 90 -12.23 30.27 -9.22
N THR A 91 -12.59 31.52 -8.90
CA THR A 91 -13.87 32.09 -9.36
C THR A 91 -13.92 32.42 -10.84
N GLY A 92 -12.83 32.35 -11.56
CA GLY A 92 -12.75 32.78 -12.96
C GLY A 92 -12.48 31.66 -13.94
N HIS A 93 -11.73 30.63 -13.54
CA HIS A 93 -11.12 29.68 -14.46
C HIS A 93 -11.04 28.24 -13.96
N SER A 94 -12.03 27.78 -13.18
CA SER A 94 -12.07 26.40 -12.72
C SER A 94 -12.04 25.40 -13.90
N ARG A 95 -11.06 24.48 -13.91
CA ARG A 95 -10.82 23.59 -15.06
C ARG A 95 -9.98 22.37 -14.70
N TYR A 96 -10.11 21.30 -15.50
CA TYR A 96 -9.10 20.25 -15.55
C TYR A 96 -7.90 20.70 -16.37
N ILE A 97 -6.69 20.55 -15.81
CA ILE A 97 -5.42 20.64 -16.55
C ILE A 97 -4.89 19.26 -16.94
N ILE A 98 -5.27 18.24 -16.20
CA ILE A 98 -5.11 16.82 -16.51
C ILE A 98 -6.45 16.16 -16.18
N HIS A 99 -7.00 15.35 -17.12
CA HIS A 99 -8.32 14.76 -16.94
C HIS A 99 -8.32 13.28 -17.34
N ASN A 100 -8.50 12.40 -16.37
CA ASN A 100 -8.56 10.94 -16.51
C ASN A 100 -7.46 10.36 -17.42
N GLN A 101 -6.27 10.98 -17.38
CA GLN A 101 -5.15 10.58 -18.20
C GLN A 101 -4.39 9.43 -17.53
N GLN A 102 -4.03 8.40 -18.31
CA GLN A 102 -3.16 7.33 -17.83
C GLN A 102 -1.82 7.93 -17.38
N VAL A 103 -1.33 7.54 -16.19
CA VAL A 103 -0.21 8.23 -15.54
C VAL A 103 1.08 8.23 -16.34
N ASP A 104 1.32 7.21 -17.16
CA ASP A 104 2.52 7.14 -18.01
C ASP A 104 2.53 8.20 -19.12
N ASP A 105 1.36 8.67 -19.54
CA ASP A 105 1.18 9.70 -20.57
C ASP A 105 1.11 11.12 -20.00
N VAL A 106 1.00 11.26 -18.67
CA VAL A 106 0.90 12.57 -18.01
C VAL A 106 2.23 13.32 -18.12
N LYS A 107 2.17 14.58 -18.54
CA LYS A 107 3.34 15.50 -18.53
C LYS A 107 3.41 16.25 -17.21
N ASP A 108 4.60 16.66 -16.83
CA ASP A 108 4.79 17.51 -15.67
C ASP A 108 4.09 18.87 -15.88
N ILE A 109 3.45 19.37 -14.83
CA ILE A 109 2.82 20.69 -14.80
C ILE A 109 3.88 21.79 -14.64
N THR A 110 3.59 22.96 -15.14
CA THR A 110 4.50 24.12 -15.18
C THR A 110 3.80 25.39 -14.68
N GLU A 111 4.53 26.48 -14.52
CA GLU A 111 3.98 27.80 -14.22
C GLU A 111 2.97 28.32 -15.26
N LYS A 112 2.91 27.70 -16.44
CA LYS A 112 1.88 28.03 -17.44
C LYS A 112 0.54 27.41 -17.09
N ASP A 113 0.55 26.30 -16.38
CA ASP A 113 -0.61 25.50 -16.06
C ASP A 113 -1.25 25.92 -14.73
N TYR A 114 -0.47 26.45 -13.77
CA TYR A 114 -0.92 26.85 -12.43
C TYR A 114 -0.60 28.32 -12.16
N ARG A 115 -1.64 29.16 -12.06
CA ARG A 115 -1.55 30.61 -11.94
C ARG A 115 -2.53 31.16 -10.88
N PRO A 116 -2.17 31.15 -9.60
CA PRO A 116 -3.05 31.58 -8.53
C PRO A 116 -3.65 32.97 -8.71
N ASN A 117 -4.99 33.06 -8.64
CA ASN A 117 -5.77 34.28 -8.76
C ASN A 117 -7.17 34.13 -8.16
N ALA A 118 -7.86 35.26 -7.89
CA ALA A 118 -9.28 35.33 -7.49
C ALA A 118 -9.66 34.64 -6.17
N CYS A 119 -10.91 34.15 -6.02
CA CYS A 119 -11.48 33.61 -4.79
C CYS A 119 -11.63 32.08 -4.82
N THR A 120 -12.13 31.49 -3.71
CA THR A 120 -12.12 30.05 -3.43
C THR A 120 -13.52 29.42 -3.51
N PRO A 121 -14.06 29.00 -4.68
CA PRO A 121 -15.34 28.32 -4.82
C PRO A 121 -15.19 26.79 -4.59
N LEU A 122 -14.82 26.39 -3.38
CA LEU A 122 -14.47 25.01 -3.04
C LEU A 122 -15.64 24.05 -3.19
N PHE A 123 -16.87 24.44 -2.77
CA PHE A 123 -18.01 23.54 -2.87
C PHE A 123 -18.43 23.31 -4.32
N ASP A 124 -18.32 24.32 -5.18
CA ASP A 124 -18.60 24.15 -6.61
C ASP A 124 -17.56 23.21 -7.26
N ALA A 125 -16.28 23.37 -6.91
CA ALA A 125 -15.21 22.51 -7.40
C ALA A 125 -15.42 21.05 -6.97
N LEU A 126 -15.72 20.81 -5.70
CA LEU A 126 -15.99 19.46 -5.17
C LEU A 126 -17.28 18.90 -5.75
N GLY A 127 -18.37 19.67 -5.80
CA GLY A 127 -19.64 19.22 -6.34
C GLY A 127 -19.51 18.76 -7.79
N PHE A 128 -18.82 19.52 -8.62
CA PHE A 128 -18.57 19.18 -10.02
C PHE A 128 -17.70 17.93 -10.17
N THR A 129 -16.53 17.90 -9.54
CA THR A 129 -15.56 16.81 -9.71
C THR A 129 -16.01 15.50 -9.07
N LEU A 130 -16.69 15.55 -7.90
CA LEU A 130 -17.19 14.36 -7.22
C LEU A 130 -18.42 13.77 -7.91
N THR A 131 -19.27 14.58 -8.55
CA THR A 131 -20.37 14.07 -9.36
C THR A 131 -19.84 13.21 -10.52
N GLU A 132 -18.82 13.69 -11.22
CA GLU A 132 -18.16 12.93 -12.27
C GLU A 132 -17.48 11.66 -11.74
N LEU A 133 -16.78 11.76 -10.60
CA LEU A 133 -16.11 10.62 -9.97
C LEU A 133 -17.12 9.54 -9.55
N THR A 134 -18.34 9.91 -9.16
CA THR A 134 -19.40 8.96 -8.81
C THR A 134 -19.76 8.07 -9.99
N GLU A 135 -19.80 8.61 -11.22
CA GLU A 135 -20.05 7.83 -12.44
C GLU A 135 -18.88 6.87 -12.75
N ILE A 136 -17.64 7.33 -12.58
CA ILE A 136 -16.44 6.52 -12.78
C ILE A 136 -16.40 5.34 -11.80
N THR A 137 -16.68 5.59 -10.52
CA THR A 137 -16.63 4.58 -9.46
C THR A 137 -17.81 3.59 -9.49
N ASN A 138 -18.78 3.75 -10.37
CA ASN A 138 -19.80 2.74 -10.66
C ASN A 138 -19.26 1.58 -11.50
N GLN A 139 -18.10 1.73 -12.12
CA GLN A 139 -17.47 0.64 -12.87
C GLN A 139 -16.84 -0.39 -11.90
N PRO A 140 -16.94 -1.70 -12.22
CA PRO A 140 -16.33 -2.73 -11.39
C PRO A 140 -14.80 -2.56 -11.33
N ASP A 141 -14.19 -3.08 -10.30
CA ASP A 141 -12.73 -3.03 -10.09
C ASP A 141 -12.13 -1.63 -10.17
N THR A 142 -12.84 -0.63 -9.65
CA THR A 142 -12.43 0.76 -9.62
C THR A 142 -12.13 1.20 -8.20
N LEU A 143 -10.99 1.90 -8.02
CA LEU A 143 -10.57 2.54 -6.80
C LEU A 143 -10.30 4.02 -7.06
N ALA A 144 -10.48 4.88 -6.05
CA ALA A 144 -10.17 6.28 -6.22
C ALA A 144 -9.57 6.92 -4.97
N TYR A 145 -8.70 7.89 -5.21
CA TYR A 145 -8.12 8.80 -4.22
C TYR A 145 -8.51 10.22 -4.58
N VAL A 146 -9.04 10.95 -3.61
CA VAL A 146 -9.35 12.38 -3.75
C VAL A 146 -8.50 13.16 -2.78
N THR A 147 -7.61 14.00 -3.30
CA THR A 147 -6.77 14.90 -2.52
C THR A 147 -7.25 16.33 -2.73
N ILE A 148 -7.71 16.98 -1.67
CA ILE A 148 -8.21 18.36 -1.69
C ILE A 148 -7.15 19.25 -1.03
N ILE A 149 -6.69 20.28 -1.73
CA ILE A 149 -5.63 21.19 -1.27
C ILE A 149 -6.12 22.62 -1.39
N THR A 150 -6.17 23.34 -0.25
CA THR A 150 -6.59 24.74 -0.19
C THR A 150 -5.89 25.47 0.96
N ASP A 151 -5.70 26.78 0.83
CA ASP A 151 -5.20 27.64 1.90
C ASP A 151 -6.28 28.60 2.44
N GLY A 152 -7.52 28.44 1.99
CA GLY A 152 -8.64 29.31 2.31
C GLY A 152 -9.94 28.59 2.64
N TYR A 153 -10.82 29.33 3.31
CA TYR A 153 -12.20 28.90 3.50
C TYR A 153 -13.01 29.12 2.22
N GLU A 154 -14.03 28.28 2.03
CA GLU A 154 -15.08 28.50 1.05
C GLU A 154 -15.64 29.93 1.14
N ASN A 155 -15.65 30.66 0.04
CA ASN A 155 -16.12 32.04 0.02
C ASN A 155 -16.81 32.48 -1.29
N ALA A 156 -16.96 31.59 -2.28
CA ALA A 156 -17.37 32.01 -3.60
C ALA A 156 -18.29 31.02 -4.36
N SER A 157 -18.60 29.86 -3.81
CA SER A 157 -19.47 28.86 -4.43
C SER A 157 -20.91 29.37 -4.59
N ARG A 158 -21.57 28.99 -5.69
CA ARG A 158 -22.93 29.43 -6.06
C ARG A 158 -23.85 28.30 -6.49
N ILE A 159 -23.28 27.13 -6.80
CA ILE A 159 -24.02 26.01 -7.42
C ILE A 159 -24.25 24.92 -6.38
N TYR A 160 -23.20 24.53 -5.64
CA TYR A 160 -23.24 23.47 -4.63
C TYR A 160 -23.19 24.00 -3.21
N THR A 161 -23.97 23.39 -2.35
CA THR A 161 -23.96 23.64 -0.91
C THR A 161 -23.09 22.62 -0.18
N LEU A 162 -22.69 22.91 1.07
CA LEU A 162 -21.98 22.00 1.94
C LEU A 162 -22.70 20.64 2.06
N ASP A 163 -24.02 20.63 2.25
CA ASP A 163 -24.76 19.39 2.44
C ASP A 163 -24.79 18.52 1.18
N GLN A 164 -24.86 19.12 -0.01
CA GLN A 164 -24.75 18.39 -1.26
C GLN A 164 -23.36 17.78 -1.44
N VAL A 165 -22.29 18.50 -1.15
CA VAL A 165 -20.92 18.00 -1.20
C VAL A 165 -20.70 16.86 -0.20
N ARG A 166 -21.22 16.99 1.04
CA ARG A 166 -21.20 15.91 2.03
C ARG A 166 -21.89 14.65 1.54
N GLY A 167 -23.06 14.80 0.93
CA GLY A 167 -23.78 13.66 0.35
C GLY A 167 -22.97 12.90 -0.69
N LEU A 168 -22.28 13.62 -1.58
CA LEU A 168 -21.38 13.03 -2.58
C LEU A 168 -20.18 12.31 -1.93
N ILE A 169 -19.55 12.92 -0.92
CA ILE A 169 -18.45 12.33 -0.18
C ILE A 169 -18.91 11.04 0.51
N ASP A 170 -20.07 11.04 1.18
CA ASP A 170 -20.59 9.88 1.88
C ASP A 170 -20.97 8.74 0.92
N GLU A 171 -21.48 9.06 -0.25
CA GLU A 171 -21.74 8.08 -1.31
C GLU A 171 -20.44 7.45 -1.82
N LEU A 172 -19.45 8.26 -2.14
CA LEU A 172 -18.17 7.80 -2.66
C LEU A 172 -17.37 6.98 -1.62
N LYS A 173 -17.47 7.32 -0.34
CA LYS A 173 -16.87 6.51 0.74
C LYS A 173 -17.42 5.09 0.83
N LYS A 174 -18.71 4.90 0.53
CA LYS A 174 -19.33 3.55 0.44
C LYS A 174 -18.75 2.71 -0.71
N LYS A 175 -18.05 3.35 -1.64
CA LYS A 175 -17.36 2.73 -2.78
C LYS A 175 -15.84 2.68 -2.58
N ASP A 176 -15.38 2.70 -1.31
CA ASP A 176 -13.96 2.66 -0.92
C ASP A 176 -13.10 3.80 -1.48
N VAL A 177 -13.69 4.96 -1.81
CA VAL A 177 -12.95 6.16 -2.20
C VAL A 177 -12.27 6.77 -0.98
N ILE A 178 -10.96 6.98 -1.08
CA ILE A 178 -10.14 7.55 -0.01
C ILE A 178 -10.04 9.05 -0.22
N PHE A 179 -10.48 9.82 0.78
CA PHE A 179 -10.39 11.27 0.80
C PHE A 179 -9.27 11.73 1.70
N SER A 180 -8.53 12.75 1.27
CA SER A 180 -7.59 13.52 2.06
C SER A 180 -7.83 15.01 1.88
N PHE A 181 -7.84 15.77 3.00
CA PHE A 181 -8.01 17.20 3.01
C PHE A 181 -6.76 17.87 3.58
N ILE A 182 -6.18 18.76 2.82
CA ILE A 182 -4.93 19.46 3.15
C ILE A 182 -5.22 20.94 3.19
N GLY A 183 -5.06 21.55 4.36
CA GLY A 183 -5.35 22.96 4.58
C GLY A 183 -4.16 23.76 5.11
N ALA A 184 -3.98 24.97 4.58
CA ALA A 184 -3.10 25.98 5.16
C ALA A 184 -3.93 27.14 5.70
N ASN A 185 -3.44 27.85 6.73
CA ASN A 185 -4.09 29.05 7.29
C ASN A 185 -5.55 28.84 7.74
N ILE A 186 -6.03 27.62 7.83
CA ILE A 186 -7.36 27.23 8.28
C ILE A 186 -7.23 26.08 9.27
N ASP A 187 -8.23 25.88 10.13
CA ASP A 187 -8.32 24.64 10.90
C ASP A 187 -8.73 23.49 9.95
N ALA A 188 -7.71 22.84 9.36
CA ALA A 188 -7.91 21.77 8.39
C ALA A 188 -8.67 20.58 9.00
N SER A 189 -8.49 20.30 10.28
CA SER A 189 -9.16 19.19 10.98
C SER A 189 -10.66 19.47 11.16
N GLU A 190 -11.00 20.66 11.64
CA GLU A 190 -12.40 21.07 11.80
C GLU A 190 -13.11 21.15 10.44
N TYR A 191 -12.43 21.74 9.45
CA TYR A 191 -13.00 21.90 8.11
C TYR A 191 -13.23 20.57 7.40
N ALA A 192 -12.25 19.65 7.46
CA ALA A 192 -12.38 18.30 6.94
C ALA A 192 -13.52 17.54 7.63
N LYS A 193 -13.65 17.67 8.97
CA LYS A 193 -14.74 17.08 9.73
C LYS A 193 -16.11 17.63 9.27
N ASN A 194 -16.18 18.92 8.95
CA ASN A 194 -17.37 19.53 8.38
C ASN A 194 -17.73 18.96 6.99
N LEU A 195 -16.76 18.49 6.22
CA LEU A 195 -16.93 17.76 4.97
C LEU A 195 -17.08 16.24 5.17
N ASN A 196 -17.12 15.76 6.42
CA ASN A 196 -17.11 14.34 6.76
C ASN A 196 -15.86 13.59 6.27
N ILE A 197 -14.71 14.27 6.17
CA ILE A 197 -13.41 13.69 5.79
C ILE A 197 -12.59 13.44 7.04
N SER A 198 -12.12 12.19 7.24
CA SER A 198 -11.32 11.80 8.41
C SER A 198 -9.83 12.11 8.24
N ASN A 199 -9.31 11.99 7.03
CA ASN A 199 -7.89 12.22 6.75
C ASN A 199 -7.66 13.71 6.48
N SER A 200 -7.08 14.41 7.43
CA SER A 200 -6.77 15.83 7.29
C SER A 200 -5.35 16.14 7.71
N MET A 201 -4.76 17.11 7.07
CA MET A 201 -3.43 17.63 7.42
C MET A 201 -3.43 19.12 7.30
N GLN A 202 -2.84 19.77 8.31
CA GLN A 202 -2.53 21.19 8.26
C GLN A 202 -1.06 21.38 7.90
N PHE A 203 -0.75 22.39 7.10
CA PHE A 203 0.62 22.74 6.74
C PHE A 203 0.88 24.24 6.92
N MET A 204 2.15 24.60 7.11
CA MET A 204 2.60 25.98 7.11
C MET A 204 2.77 26.44 5.66
N GLN A 205 2.21 27.61 5.32
CA GLN A 205 2.27 28.17 3.97
C GLN A 205 3.61 28.87 3.73
N ASP A 206 4.69 28.11 3.83
CA ASP A 206 6.06 28.47 3.48
C ASP A 206 6.71 27.31 2.70
N ASP A 207 7.93 27.50 2.25
CA ASP A 207 8.65 26.54 1.43
C ASP A 207 8.88 25.19 2.11
N GLU A 208 9.20 25.19 3.40
CA GLU A 208 9.47 23.99 4.18
C GLU A 208 8.18 23.25 4.51
N GLY A 209 7.17 23.96 5.01
CA GLY A 209 5.87 23.38 5.35
C GLY A 209 5.17 22.77 4.13
N THR A 210 5.20 23.48 3.00
CA THR A 210 4.61 22.98 1.75
C THR A 210 5.34 21.74 1.25
N ARG A 211 6.66 21.71 1.33
CA ARG A 211 7.45 20.51 0.96
C ARG A 211 7.16 19.33 1.89
N ALA A 212 7.11 19.57 3.20
CA ALA A 212 6.77 18.54 4.18
C ALA A 212 5.35 17.99 3.98
N MET A 213 4.40 18.85 3.61
CA MET A 213 3.03 18.48 3.27
C MET A 213 3.00 17.49 2.10
N TRP A 214 3.65 17.82 0.98
CA TRP A 214 3.69 16.95 -0.19
C TRP A 214 4.37 15.61 0.11
N GLU A 215 5.42 15.61 0.92
CA GLU A 215 6.09 14.38 1.37
C GLU A 215 5.14 13.47 2.16
N ARG A 216 4.34 14.03 3.09
CA ARG A 216 3.36 13.29 3.87
C ARG A 216 2.22 12.75 3.01
N GLU A 217 1.70 13.54 2.08
CA GLU A 217 0.67 13.09 1.13
C GLU A 217 1.18 11.93 0.29
N ARG A 218 2.41 12.03 -0.22
CA ARG A 218 3.06 10.97 -0.99
C ARG A 218 3.18 9.68 -0.19
N ARG A 219 3.65 9.74 1.07
CA ARG A 219 3.75 8.58 1.94
C ARG A 219 2.40 7.95 2.24
N GLY A 220 1.40 8.75 2.55
CA GLY A 220 0.02 8.28 2.78
C GLY A 220 -0.53 7.54 1.56
N LYS A 221 -0.32 8.10 0.36
CA LYS A 221 -0.75 7.51 -0.91
C LYS A 221 -0.05 6.18 -1.19
N MET A 222 1.26 6.09 -1.00
CA MET A 222 2.04 4.86 -1.16
C MET A 222 1.58 3.76 -0.18
N ARG A 223 1.40 4.09 1.09
CA ARG A 223 0.89 3.17 2.12
C ARG A 223 -0.47 2.61 1.77
N SER A 224 -1.40 3.50 1.45
CA SER A 224 -2.77 3.11 1.09
C SER A 224 -2.82 2.23 -0.16
N GLY A 225 -2.05 2.58 -1.20
CA GLY A 225 -1.96 1.79 -2.42
C GLY A 225 -1.38 0.39 -2.19
N ALA A 226 -0.32 0.28 -1.38
CA ALA A 226 0.27 -0.99 -1.02
C ALA A 226 -0.70 -1.89 -0.24
N ARG A 227 -1.44 -1.30 0.72
CA ARG A 227 -2.49 -2.01 1.48
C ARG A 227 -3.59 -2.55 0.57
N MET A 228 -4.10 -1.74 -0.35
CA MET A 228 -5.15 -2.17 -1.28
C MET A 228 -4.67 -3.26 -2.23
N SER A 229 -3.44 -3.17 -2.74
CA SER A 229 -2.82 -4.24 -3.53
C SER A 229 -2.72 -5.54 -2.76
N PHE A 230 -2.28 -5.47 -1.50
CA PHE A 230 -2.17 -6.64 -0.64
C PHE A 230 -3.54 -7.29 -0.39
N MET A 231 -4.55 -6.49 -0.01
CA MET A 231 -5.90 -7.00 0.22
C MET A 231 -6.47 -7.70 -1.02
N LYS A 232 -6.27 -7.12 -2.21
CA LYS A 232 -6.78 -7.71 -3.46
C LYS A 232 -6.06 -9.01 -3.83
N LYS A 233 -4.74 -9.10 -3.62
CA LYS A 233 -3.97 -10.33 -3.88
C LYS A 233 -4.37 -11.49 -2.98
N PHE A 234 -4.74 -11.22 -1.75
CA PHE A 234 -5.00 -12.24 -0.72
C PHE A 234 -6.49 -12.41 -0.37
N ALA A 235 -7.41 -11.64 -0.94
CA ALA A 235 -8.85 -11.71 -0.64
C ALA A 235 -9.56 -12.98 -1.11
N SER A 236 -8.94 -13.80 -1.95
CA SER A 236 -9.62 -14.94 -2.60
C SER A 236 -9.55 -16.27 -1.85
N GLU A 237 -8.78 -16.40 -0.76
CA GLU A 237 -8.59 -17.67 -0.08
C GLU A 237 -8.40 -17.50 1.43
N GLU A 238 -9.29 -18.07 2.25
CA GLU A 238 -9.16 -18.39 3.71
C GLU A 238 -8.67 -17.27 4.67
N PHE A 239 -8.52 -16.04 4.22
CA PHE A 239 -8.02 -14.91 5.01
C PHE A 239 -9.14 -14.08 5.68
N ASP A 240 -10.32 -14.64 5.80
CA ASP A 240 -11.56 -13.93 6.14
C ASP A 240 -11.61 -13.38 7.59
N CYS A 241 -10.69 -13.77 8.46
CA CYS A 241 -10.77 -13.38 9.86
C CYS A 241 -9.95 -12.14 10.26
N CYS A 242 -9.01 -11.66 9.41
CA CYS A 242 -8.09 -10.59 9.81
C CYS A 242 -8.30 -9.24 9.11
N PHE A 243 -9.05 -9.20 8.00
CA PHE A 243 -9.12 -7.99 7.16
C PHE A 243 -10.43 -7.20 7.20
N SER A 244 -11.52 -7.74 7.79
CA SER A 244 -12.81 -7.05 7.86
C SER A 244 -12.83 -5.79 8.73
N ALA A 245 -11.79 -5.56 9.53
CA ALA A 245 -11.67 -4.40 10.42
C ALA A 245 -10.83 -3.26 9.86
N CYS A 246 -10.47 -3.29 8.57
CA CYS A 246 -9.78 -2.19 7.94
C CYS A 246 -10.77 -1.13 7.46
N GLU A 247 -11.55 -0.60 8.39
CA GLU A 247 -12.31 0.62 8.17
C GLU A 247 -11.38 1.75 7.69
N ASN A 248 -11.95 2.65 6.89
CA ASN A 248 -11.39 3.95 6.49
C ASN A 248 -11.04 4.81 7.72
N SER A 249 -10.24 4.28 8.65
CA SER A 249 -9.87 4.96 9.87
C SER A 249 -8.83 6.04 9.59
N GLY A 250 -9.02 7.18 10.21
CA GLY A 250 -8.35 8.46 10.04
C GLY A 250 -6.83 8.54 10.23
N ASN A 251 -6.09 7.58 9.71
CA ASN A 251 -4.66 7.45 9.96
C ASN A 251 -3.78 7.60 8.70
N TYR A 252 -4.35 8.13 7.61
CA TYR A 252 -3.63 8.35 6.36
C TYR A 252 -2.33 9.17 6.53
N TYR A 253 -2.32 10.13 7.48
CA TYR A 253 -1.18 11.01 7.76
C TYR A 253 -0.42 10.69 9.05
N GLN A 254 -0.76 9.64 9.78
CA GLN A 254 -0.11 9.36 11.06
C GLN A 254 1.34 8.90 10.86
N GLU A 255 2.26 9.48 11.61
CA GLU A 255 3.71 9.25 11.53
C GLU A 255 4.34 8.83 12.86
N ASP A 256 3.54 8.66 13.93
CA ASP A 256 4.08 8.34 15.26
C ASP A 256 4.47 6.87 15.37
N VAL A 257 5.76 6.62 15.20
CA VAL A 257 6.38 5.31 15.46
C VAL A 257 7.01 5.32 16.86
N ASP A 258 6.67 4.35 17.69
CA ASP A 258 7.43 4.11 18.92
C ASP A 258 8.87 3.72 18.54
N LYS A 259 9.80 4.65 18.75
CA LYS A 259 11.23 4.44 18.43
C LYS A 259 11.83 3.22 19.13
N ASN A 260 11.27 2.78 20.26
CA ASN A 260 11.69 1.58 20.96
C ASN A 260 11.34 0.31 20.21
N ARG A 261 10.41 0.38 19.27
CA ARG A 261 9.96 -0.73 18.43
C ARG A 261 10.58 -0.74 17.04
N VAL A 262 11.51 0.16 16.78
CA VAL A 262 12.26 0.20 15.51
C VAL A 262 13.49 -0.66 15.60
N THR A 263 13.69 -1.56 14.63
CA THR A 263 14.95 -2.29 14.45
C THR A 263 16.05 -1.32 14.00
N PRO A 264 17.19 -1.25 14.69
CA PRO A 264 18.32 -0.46 14.22
C PRO A 264 18.77 -0.89 12.82
N LYS A 265 19.23 0.06 12.01
CA LYS A 265 19.72 -0.23 10.65
C LYS A 265 20.83 -1.30 10.62
N PHE A 266 21.64 -1.35 11.68
CA PHE A 266 22.67 -2.34 11.89
C PHE A 266 22.52 -2.92 13.30
N VAL A 267 22.31 -4.22 13.40
CA VAL A 267 22.27 -4.98 14.66
C VAL A 267 23.60 -5.72 14.75
N THR A 268 24.50 -5.25 15.60
CA THR A 268 25.85 -5.79 15.74
C THR A 268 26.00 -6.68 16.96
N GLU A 269 25.19 -6.47 17.99
CA GLU A 269 25.23 -7.21 19.26
C GLU A 269 23.80 -7.51 19.70
N LEU A 270 23.61 -8.63 20.37
CA LEU A 270 22.33 -9.08 20.93
C LEU A 270 22.55 -9.51 22.41
N ARG A 271 21.52 -9.24 23.22
CA ARG A 271 21.41 -9.80 24.57
C ARG A 271 20.92 -11.25 24.47
N GLU A 272 21.03 -12.02 25.58
CA GLU A 272 20.62 -13.43 25.59
C GLU A 272 19.21 -13.73 25.09
N ASN A 273 18.27 -12.80 25.35
CA ASN A 273 16.87 -12.93 24.96
C ASN A 273 16.50 -12.18 23.66
N GLU A 274 17.49 -11.70 22.92
CA GLU A 274 17.28 -10.98 21.67
C GLU A 274 17.59 -11.86 20.48
N ILE A 275 16.73 -11.82 19.47
CA ILE A 275 16.77 -12.70 18.29
C ILE A 275 16.84 -11.83 17.02
N PHE A 276 17.82 -12.11 16.18
CA PHE A 276 18.00 -11.48 14.88
C PHE A 276 17.16 -12.17 13.80
N VAL A 277 16.17 -11.49 13.25
CA VAL A 277 15.29 -12.06 12.22
C VAL A 277 15.76 -11.62 10.84
N PHE A 278 16.04 -12.59 9.97
CA PHE A 278 16.65 -12.34 8.67
C PHE A 278 15.97 -13.11 7.52
N GLY A 279 16.09 -12.57 6.30
CA GLY A 279 15.62 -13.22 5.08
C GLY A 279 16.57 -14.34 4.64
N SER A 280 16.01 -15.51 4.37
CA SER A 280 16.69 -16.70 3.88
C SER A 280 16.24 -17.08 2.47
N ASN A 281 16.84 -18.08 1.87
CA ASN A 281 16.31 -18.77 0.70
C ASN A 281 15.78 -20.17 1.08
N ILE A 282 14.99 -20.77 0.20
CA ILE A 282 14.38 -22.10 0.44
C ILE A 282 15.41 -23.23 0.71
N LYS A 283 16.69 -23.04 0.38
CA LYS A 283 17.77 -24.01 0.61
C LYS A 283 18.54 -23.73 1.90
N GLY A 284 18.30 -22.59 2.56
CA GLY A 284 19.04 -22.18 3.76
C GLY A 284 20.54 -21.92 3.53
N ASN A 285 20.93 -21.50 2.32
CA ASN A 285 22.37 -21.34 1.99
C ASN A 285 23.07 -20.25 2.81
N HIS A 286 22.34 -19.15 3.15
CA HIS A 286 22.84 -18.03 3.97
C HIS A 286 24.17 -17.43 3.48
N GLU A 287 24.26 -17.11 2.16
CA GLU A 287 25.53 -16.73 1.52
C GLU A 287 25.76 -15.20 1.44
N GLY A 288 24.82 -14.37 1.82
CA GLY A 288 24.97 -12.92 1.64
C GLY A 288 24.14 -12.05 2.56
N GLY A 289 24.57 -10.79 2.74
CA GLY A 289 23.85 -9.80 3.53
C GLY A 289 23.57 -10.22 4.97
N ALA A 290 22.35 -10.00 5.43
CA ALA A 290 21.92 -10.31 6.80
C ALA A 290 22.02 -11.81 7.13
N SER A 291 21.78 -12.71 6.15
CA SER A 291 21.88 -14.17 6.38
C SER A 291 23.31 -14.64 6.65
N ALA A 292 24.30 -14.14 5.89
CA ALA A 292 25.70 -14.46 6.13
C ALA A 292 26.18 -13.88 7.46
N TYR A 293 25.70 -12.69 7.82
CA TYR A 293 26.01 -12.08 9.11
C TYR A 293 25.43 -12.90 10.27
N ALA A 294 24.21 -13.40 10.14
CA ALA A 294 23.58 -14.26 11.13
C ALA A 294 24.37 -15.57 11.35
N VAL A 295 24.91 -16.17 10.28
CA VAL A 295 25.78 -17.36 10.41
C VAL A 295 27.04 -17.07 11.22
N SER A 296 27.69 -15.93 10.96
CA SER A 296 28.97 -15.61 11.59
C SER A 296 28.84 -15.07 13.01
N HIS A 297 27.71 -14.48 13.41
CA HIS A 297 27.56 -13.77 14.68
C HIS A 297 26.43 -14.28 15.57
N PHE A 298 25.36 -14.83 15.01
CA PHE A 298 24.13 -15.13 15.74
C PHE A 298 23.69 -16.60 15.64
N GLY A 299 24.60 -17.48 15.17
CA GLY A 299 24.41 -18.93 15.19
C GLY A 299 23.39 -19.46 14.19
N ALA A 300 23.16 -18.75 13.08
CA ALA A 300 22.35 -19.29 11.99
C ALA A 300 23.00 -20.52 11.34
N ILE A 301 22.19 -21.50 10.97
CA ILE A 301 22.65 -22.83 10.52
C ILE A 301 22.46 -22.95 9.01
N LYS A 302 23.54 -23.17 8.27
CA LYS A 302 23.46 -23.45 6.84
C LYS A 302 22.65 -24.73 6.59
N GLY A 303 21.71 -24.66 5.64
CA GLY A 303 20.77 -25.73 5.34
C GLY A 303 19.43 -25.62 6.07
N GLN A 304 19.30 -24.76 7.07
CA GLN A 304 18.04 -24.50 7.74
C GLN A 304 17.39 -23.21 7.19
N ALA A 305 16.40 -23.37 6.34
CA ALA A 305 15.79 -22.26 5.61
C ALA A 305 14.85 -21.39 6.47
N GLU A 306 14.24 -21.96 7.52
CA GLU A 306 13.20 -21.31 8.33
C GLU A 306 13.33 -21.64 9.81
N GLY A 307 12.88 -20.74 10.68
CA GLY A 307 12.74 -20.95 12.12
C GLY A 307 13.93 -20.50 12.94
N LEU A 308 13.83 -20.76 14.26
CA LEU A 308 14.83 -20.38 15.25
C LEU A 308 16.10 -21.21 15.10
N GLN A 309 17.26 -20.54 15.14
CA GLN A 309 18.59 -21.14 15.02
C GLN A 309 19.63 -20.25 15.74
N GLY A 310 20.12 -20.72 16.87
CA GLY A 310 20.94 -19.90 17.78
C GLY A 310 20.19 -18.65 18.25
N GLN A 311 20.81 -17.49 18.18
CA GLN A 311 20.18 -16.19 18.43
C GLN A 311 19.62 -15.55 17.14
N SER A 312 19.19 -16.37 16.18
CA SER A 312 18.59 -15.88 14.94
C SER A 312 17.36 -16.67 14.52
N TYR A 313 16.51 -16.04 13.73
CA TYR A 313 15.32 -16.65 13.14
C TYR A 313 15.31 -16.39 11.64
N ALA A 314 15.22 -17.43 10.83
CA ALA A 314 15.20 -17.35 9.38
C ALA A 314 13.78 -17.32 8.84
N ILE A 315 13.50 -16.46 7.86
CA ILE A 315 12.26 -16.42 7.09
C ILE A 315 12.63 -16.57 5.61
N PRO A 316 12.14 -17.61 4.90
CA PRO A 316 12.43 -17.77 3.47
C PRO A 316 11.79 -16.65 2.66
N THR A 317 12.61 -15.90 1.92
CA THR A 317 12.21 -14.75 1.09
C THR A 317 12.62 -14.92 -0.37
N GLU A 318 13.57 -15.81 -0.68
CA GLU A 318 14.08 -16.06 -2.03
C GLU A 318 13.73 -17.49 -2.46
N GLY A 319 13.19 -17.62 -3.67
CA GLY A 319 12.74 -18.90 -4.23
C GLY A 319 11.35 -19.33 -3.74
N VAL A 320 10.60 -18.43 -3.14
CA VAL A 320 9.21 -18.62 -2.66
C VAL A 320 8.26 -17.66 -3.38
N THR A 321 7.01 -18.07 -3.51
CA THR A 321 5.93 -17.18 -3.95
C THR A 321 5.58 -16.18 -2.85
N GLU A 322 4.92 -15.08 -3.19
CA GLU A 322 4.44 -14.10 -2.19
C GLU A 322 3.51 -14.75 -1.15
N LYS A 323 2.71 -15.74 -1.55
CA LYS A 323 1.83 -16.48 -0.65
C LYS A 323 2.63 -17.32 0.36
N GLU A 324 3.64 -18.04 -0.10
CA GLU A 324 4.52 -18.82 0.79
C GLU A 324 5.30 -17.94 1.74
N LEU A 325 5.77 -16.77 1.27
CA LEU A 325 6.40 -15.76 2.10
C LEU A 325 5.46 -15.25 3.19
N TYR A 326 4.23 -14.90 2.82
CA TYR A 326 3.23 -14.47 3.80
C TYR A 326 2.98 -15.53 4.88
N HIS A 327 2.78 -16.80 4.49
CA HIS A 327 2.62 -17.89 5.44
C HIS A 327 3.85 -18.08 6.35
N ALA A 328 5.06 -17.89 5.83
CA ALA A 328 6.28 -17.96 6.65
C ALA A 328 6.33 -16.81 7.66
N ILE A 329 5.89 -15.61 7.27
CA ILE A 329 5.78 -14.48 8.19
C ILE A 329 4.69 -14.72 9.26
N CYS A 330 3.54 -15.31 8.89
CA CYS A 330 2.51 -15.69 9.87
C CYS A 330 3.06 -16.68 10.90
N ARG A 331 3.77 -17.73 10.47
CA ARG A 331 4.42 -18.69 11.40
C ARG A 331 5.44 -18.01 12.32
N PHE A 332 6.17 -17.02 11.80
CA PHE A 332 7.05 -16.21 12.64
C PHE A 332 6.25 -15.40 13.68
N CYS A 333 5.16 -14.77 13.30
CA CYS A 333 4.31 -14.00 14.23
C CYS A 333 3.72 -14.92 15.32
N ASP A 334 3.24 -16.11 14.94
CA ASP A 334 2.76 -17.11 15.90
C ASP A 334 3.85 -17.56 16.87
N PHE A 335 5.06 -17.79 16.37
CA PHE A 335 6.22 -18.11 17.19
C PHE A 335 6.57 -16.98 18.15
N ALA A 336 6.62 -15.74 17.67
CA ALA A 336 6.90 -14.58 18.50
C ALA A 336 5.84 -14.33 19.58
N ALA A 337 4.57 -14.60 19.29
CA ALA A 337 3.46 -14.50 20.24
C ALA A 337 3.56 -15.57 21.36
N GLN A 338 4.07 -16.77 21.04
CA GLN A 338 4.30 -17.85 22.00
C GLN A 338 5.56 -17.67 22.86
N HIS A 339 6.45 -16.74 22.46
CA HIS A 339 7.73 -16.46 23.15
C HIS A 339 7.84 -14.98 23.57
N PRO A 340 6.97 -14.51 24.48
CA PRO A 340 6.99 -13.11 24.93
C PRO A 340 8.25 -12.73 25.73
N GLU A 341 9.02 -13.70 26.19
CA GLU A 341 10.31 -13.52 26.86
C GLU A 341 11.45 -13.13 25.89
N LEU A 342 11.29 -13.41 24.59
CA LEU A 342 12.24 -13.07 23.54
C LEU A 342 11.90 -11.73 22.89
N THR A 343 12.90 -11.02 22.43
CA THR A 343 12.72 -9.79 21.62
C THR A 343 13.27 -10.01 20.22
N PHE A 344 12.46 -9.78 19.22
CA PHE A 344 12.79 -10.05 17.82
C PHE A 344 13.14 -8.76 17.07
N TYR A 345 14.33 -8.70 16.50
CA TYR A 345 14.80 -7.60 15.64
C TYR A 345 14.67 -8.01 14.18
N VAL A 346 13.56 -7.66 13.56
CA VAL A 346 13.31 -7.97 12.15
C VAL A 346 14.09 -7.02 11.26
N THR A 347 14.93 -7.56 10.38
CA THR A 347 15.62 -6.78 9.34
C THR A 347 14.68 -6.47 8.17
N ALA A 348 15.09 -5.63 7.21
CA ALA A 348 14.33 -5.38 5.97
C ALA A 348 14.36 -6.61 5.05
N ILE A 349 13.77 -7.72 5.52
CA ILE A 349 13.74 -8.99 4.81
C ILE A 349 13.07 -8.85 3.45
N GLY A 350 13.56 -9.59 2.46
CA GLY A 350 13.02 -9.57 1.11
C GLY A 350 13.38 -8.31 0.29
N CYS A 351 13.82 -7.21 0.93
CA CYS A 351 14.14 -5.95 0.26
C CYS A 351 15.56 -5.89 -0.35
N GLY A 352 16.33 -6.96 -0.22
CA GLY A 352 17.66 -7.09 -0.82
C GLY A 352 17.62 -7.91 -2.12
N LYS A 353 18.27 -9.09 -2.11
CA LYS A 353 18.36 -9.98 -3.28
C LYS A 353 17.00 -10.39 -3.87
N ALA A 354 15.97 -10.57 -3.03
CA ALA A 354 14.63 -10.91 -3.49
C ALA A 354 13.89 -9.75 -4.17
N SER A 355 14.44 -8.53 -4.10
CA SER A 355 14.00 -7.33 -4.82
C SER A 355 12.54 -6.90 -4.56
N PHE A 356 11.95 -7.32 -3.45
CA PHE A 356 10.64 -6.79 -3.05
C PHE A 356 10.77 -5.35 -2.56
N SER A 357 9.77 -4.53 -2.85
CA SER A 357 9.69 -3.22 -2.22
C SER A 357 9.27 -3.38 -0.74
N PRO A 358 9.71 -2.47 0.17
CA PRO A 358 9.22 -2.47 1.55
C PRO A 358 7.69 -2.43 1.64
N TYR A 359 7.02 -1.73 0.74
CA TYR A 359 5.57 -1.63 0.65
C TYR A 359 4.87 -2.95 0.27
N ALA A 360 5.57 -3.88 -0.39
CA ALA A 360 5.03 -5.21 -0.68
C ALA A 360 5.14 -6.16 0.52
N ILE A 361 6.19 -6.01 1.33
CA ILE A 361 6.48 -6.89 2.48
C ILE A 361 5.79 -6.38 3.77
N ALA A 362 5.83 -5.07 4.01
CA ALA A 362 5.32 -4.48 5.25
C ALA A 362 3.88 -4.92 5.60
N PRO A 363 2.91 -4.97 4.67
CA PRO A 363 1.55 -5.45 4.97
C PRO A 363 1.50 -6.85 5.57
N MET A 364 2.47 -7.71 5.22
CA MET A 364 2.55 -9.09 5.70
C MET A 364 2.89 -9.17 7.20
N PHE A 365 3.51 -8.13 7.77
CA PHE A 365 3.85 -8.02 9.19
C PHE A 365 2.76 -7.38 10.07
N ARG A 366 1.54 -7.27 9.58
CA ARG A 366 0.43 -6.65 10.32
C ARG A 366 0.24 -7.23 11.73
N ASP A 367 0.31 -8.54 11.88
CA ASP A 367 0.13 -9.17 13.19
C ASP A 367 1.33 -8.95 14.12
N ALA A 368 2.52 -8.75 13.57
CA ALA A 368 3.71 -8.40 14.33
C ALA A 368 3.60 -7.04 15.04
N ILE A 369 2.77 -6.10 14.53
CA ILE A 369 2.57 -4.79 15.16
C ILE A 369 1.93 -4.92 16.52
N LYS A 370 1.03 -5.89 16.69
CA LYS A 370 0.33 -6.16 17.95
C LYS A 370 1.26 -6.78 19.01
N LEU A 371 2.40 -7.31 18.59
CA LEU A 371 3.36 -8.00 19.44
C LEU A 371 4.41 -7.02 19.97
N LYS A 372 4.37 -6.72 21.28
CA LYS A 372 5.28 -5.77 21.92
C LYS A 372 6.76 -6.18 21.86
N ASN A 373 7.01 -7.47 21.69
CA ASN A 373 8.35 -8.08 21.63
C ASN A 373 8.91 -8.16 20.19
N VAL A 374 8.20 -7.65 19.18
CA VAL A 374 8.70 -7.58 17.80
C VAL A 374 9.04 -6.13 17.44
N LYS A 375 10.26 -5.94 16.97
CA LYS A 375 10.75 -4.68 16.38
C LYS A 375 10.83 -4.85 14.87
N LEU A 376 10.33 -3.86 14.14
CA LEU A 376 10.35 -3.84 12.67
C LEU A 376 11.29 -2.75 12.15
N PRO A 377 11.86 -2.90 10.95
CA PRO A 377 12.63 -1.82 10.34
C PRO A 377 11.74 -0.60 10.08
N MET A 378 12.34 0.58 10.04
CA MET A 378 11.60 1.85 9.88
C MET A 378 10.74 1.85 8.62
N GLU A 379 11.24 1.27 7.54
CA GLU A 379 10.54 1.14 6.25
C GLU A 379 9.24 0.33 6.34
N PHE A 380 9.16 -0.62 7.29
CA PHE A 380 7.93 -1.37 7.53
C PHE A 380 6.99 -0.60 8.45
N TRP A 381 7.52 0.12 9.43
CA TRP A 381 6.72 1.02 10.25
C TRP A 381 6.10 2.15 9.43
N ASP A 382 6.79 2.70 8.45
CA ASP A 382 6.24 3.69 7.54
C ASP A 382 4.93 3.23 6.87
N PHE A 383 4.74 1.91 6.75
CA PHE A 383 3.49 1.32 6.29
C PHE A 383 2.45 1.18 7.41
N HIS A 384 2.89 0.88 8.63
CA HIS A 384 2.04 0.40 9.72
C HIS A 384 1.65 1.43 10.77
N THR A 385 2.10 2.67 10.72
CA THR A 385 1.79 3.73 11.70
C THR A 385 0.29 4.04 11.87
N LEU A 386 -0.56 3.04 11.71
CA LEU A 386 -2.00 3.22 11.49
C LEU A 386 -2.91 2.56 12.51
N GLU A 387 -2.40 1.92 13.55
CA GLU A 387 -3.30 1.27 14.52
C GLU A 387 -2.75 1.39 15.95
N PHE A 388 -3.23 2.38 16.67
CA PHE A 388 -3.49 2.27 18.12
C PHE A 388 -4.49 3.35 18.54
#